data_269aa8fe82b6fcf150f0ace422ccd860
#
_entry.id   269aa8fe82b6fcf150f0ace422ccd860
#
_cell.length_a   1.000
_cell.length_b   1.000
_cell.length_c   1.000
_cell.angle_alpha   90.00
_cell.angle_beta   90.00
_cell.angle_gamma   90.00
#
_symmetry.space_group_name_H-M   'P 1'
#
loop_
_entity.id
_entity.type
_entity.pdbx_description
1 polymer ?
#
loop_
_entity_poly.entity_id
_entity_poly.type
_entity_poly.pdbx_seq_one_letter_code
_entity_poly.pdbx_strand_id
1 'polypeptide(L)'
;MRKISLPSPPGRWFAALSPWLLALALGACSGGSGQGAATADAAAEGSAIATHEPAKQSGFVQVQGTHFVLDGKPYRFAGANFWYGAYLGAPDGIGDRERLRAELDQLKAAGIDNLRVLAMSEASDFKRGVRPAIMSEPGKYDEQMLQGLDYLLAEMASRDMKAVLYLNNFWQWSGGMSQYVAWATGGSVSEHDPDLTGDWNGFMQNSARFYAIPQAQAWYRDAIRTVIGRTNSITGVAYVDDPTVMSWQLANEPRPGSDADGKANADIYVRWVDEPAGFIRGLAPRQLVSTGSEGEKGSAGDMDLFIRAHTTPNVDYLTFHLWPSNWSWIDHKDPAARLESGLATSLDYIDRHIDIAARLGKPIVLSEFGLNRDLGSYDPASGTQARDRFYQAIYDRLLQRMQAGDAIAGSNFWAWGGRGRTGNADWMWAPGDPFTGDPPQEAQGLFSLFDSDASTLAIVSAHARAVRALP
;
A
#
# COMPACT_ATOMS: atom_id res chain seq x y z
N MET A 1 23.95 41.51 -0.28
CA MET A 1 24.58 41.16 1.01
C MET A 1 23.71 41.72 2.15
N ARG A 2 22.87 40.90 2.73
CA ARG A 2 22.25 41.11 4.05
C ARG A 2 22.05 39.73 4.65
N LYS A 3 22.80 39.45 5.73
CA LYS A 3 22.70 38.25 6.56
C LYS A 3 21.41 38.34 7.37
N ILE A 4 20.57 37.32 7.31
CA ILE A 4 19.45 37.13 8.22
C ILE A 4 19.83 36.01 9.17
N SER A 5 19.91 36.35 10.46
CA SER A 5 20.22 35.46 11.57
C SER A 5 19.00 34.65 11.95
N LEU A 6 19.15 33.36 12.14
CA LEU A 6 18.15 32.46 12.73
C LEU A 6 18.22 32.48 14.26
N PRO A 7 17.14 32.40 15.00
CA PRO A 7 17.14 32.30 16.45
C PRO A 7 17.37 30.86 16.94
N SER A 8 18.14 30.74 18.03
CA SER A 8 18.48 29.51 18.74
C SER A 8 17.29 28.96 19.54
N PRO A 9 17.23 27.63 19.77
CA PRO A 9 16.16 26.99 20.53
C PRO A 9 16.36 27.13 22.06
N PRO A 10 15.28 27.09 22.88
CA PRO A 10 15.37 27.19 24.32
C PRO A 10 15.67 25.86 25.01
N GLY A 11 16.27 25.99 26.15
CA GLY A 11 17.00 25.05 26.96
C GLY A 11 16.19 23.89 27.58
N ARG A 12 17.01 22.94 27.99
CA ARG A 12 16.73 21.74 28.78
C ARG A 12 16.19 22.08 30.17
N TRP A 13 15.20 21.32 30.65
CA TRP A 13 14.91 21.15 32.06
C TRP A 13 15.08 19.69 32.46
N PHE A 14 16.00 19.44 33.40
CA PHE A 14 16.15 18.21 34.18
C PHE A 14 15.28 18.31 35.43
N ALA A 15 14.54 17.22 35.76
CA ALA A 15 14.11 16.89 37.14
C ALA A 15 13.83 15.41 37.17
N ALA A 16 14.65 14.64 37.79
CA ALA A 16 14.70 14.19 39.17
C ALA A 16 13.85 12.95 39.44
N LEU A 17 14.58 11.85 39.65
CA LEU A 17 14.16 10.53 40.12
C LEU A 17 13.70 10.58 41.61
N SER A 18 12.71 9.78 41.97
CA SER A 18 12.63 9.16 43.28
C SER A 18 11.83 7.87 43.27
N PRO A 19 12.31 6.82 44.01
CA PRO A 19 11.79 5.48 43.96
C PRO A 19 10.88 5.20 45.15
N TRP A 20 9.87 4.35 45.01
CA TRP A 20 9.19 3.71 46.13
C TRP A 20 9.04 2.20 45.95
N LEU A 21 9.36 1.56 47.07
CA LEU A 21 9.60 0.20 47.44
C LEU A 21 8.41 -0.77 47.29
N LEU A 22 8.85 -2.05 47.16
CA LEU A 22 8.16 -3.32 47.35
C LEU A 22 7.24 -3.40 48.57
N ALA A 23 6.15 -4.18 48.40
CA ALA A 23 5.58 -4.97 49.50
C ALA A 23 5.07 -6.32 48.94
N LEU A 24 5.76 -7.40 49.32
CA LEU A 24 5.31 -8.79 49.25
C LEU A 24 4.24 -9.05 50.31
N ALA A 25 3.21 -9.82 49.96
CA ALA A 25 2.42 -10.57 50.95
C ALA A 25 2.17 -11.99 50.42
N LEU A 26 2.83 -12.93 51.07
CA LEU A 26 2.57 -14.36 51.04
C LEU A 26 1.36 -14.68 51.94
N GLY A 27 0.46 -15.53 51.48
CA GLY A 27 -0.57 -16.14 52.28
C GLY A 27 -0.89 -17.53 51.74
N ALA A 28 -0.50 -18.52 52.51
CA ALA A 28 -0.69 -19.93 52.21
C ALA A 28 -1.83 -20.55 53.07
N CYS A 29 -2.22 -21.77 52.64
CA CYS A 29 -2.97 -22.83 53.36
C CYS A 29 -4.51 -22.71 53.30
N SER A 30 -5.29 -23.75 53.06
CA SER A 30 -5.20 -25.21 53.14
C SER A 30 -6.56 -25.81 52.75
N GLY A 31 -6.54 -26.92 52.07
CA GLY A 31 -7.18 -28.19 52.31
C GLY A 31 -8.73 -28.30 52.28
N GLY A 32 -9.23 -29.21 51.46
CA GLY A 32 -10.57 -29.74 51.56
C GLY A 32 -10.94 -30.67 50.41
N SER A 33 -10.84 -31.95 50.64
CA SER A 33 -11.22 -33.08 49.77
C SER A 33 -12.75 -33.19 49.61
N GLY A 34 -13.22 -33.47 48.42
CA GLY A 34 -14.60 -33.87 48.16
C GLY A 34 -14.75 -34.50 46.78
N GLN A 35 -14.87 -35.83 46.72
CA GLN A 35 -15.21 -36.61 45.56
C GLN A 35 -16.66 -36.34 45.13
N GLY A 36 -16.88 -36.17 43.85
CA GLY A 36 -18.19 -36.21 43.23
C GLY A 36 -18.04 -36.36 41.73
N ALA A 37 -18.13 -37.61 41.25
CA ALA A 37 -18.19 -37.89 39.82
C ALA A 37 -19.54 -37.47 39.26
N ALA A 38 -19.52 -36.60 38.25
CA ALA A 38 -20.65 -36.38 37.38
C ALA A 38 -20.10 -36.33 35.95
N THR A 39 -20.43 -37.35 35.17
CA THR A 39 -20.26 -37.43 33.72
C THR A 39 -21.11 -36.35 33.09
N ALA A 40 -20.49 -35.37 32.46
CA ALA A 40 -21.15 -34.44 31.54
C ALA A 40 -20.61 -34.69 30.16
N ASP A 41 -21.49 -35.16 29.26
CA ASP A 41 -21.31 -35.20 27.82
C ASP A 41 -20.93 -33.79 27.33
N ALA A 42 -19.71 -33.65 26.85
CA ALA A 42 -19.29 -32.48 26.12
C ALA A 42 -19.76 -32.66 24.66
N ALA A 43 -20.92 -32.14 24.35
CA ALA A 43 -21.32 -31.92 22.95
C ALA A 43 -20.30 -30.96 22.33
N ALA A 44 -19.49 -31.47 21.40
CA ALA A 44 -18.67 -30.65 20.52
C ALA A 44 -19.60 -29.83 19.61
N GLU A 45 -19.81 -28.56 19.96
CA GLU A 45 -20.37 -27.61 19.02
C GLU A 45 -19.36 -27.38 17.89
N GLY A 46 -19.47 -28.18 16.83
CA GLY A 46 -18.85 -27.91 15.54
C GLY A 46 -19.36 -26.58 15.03
N SER A 47 -18.55 -25.54 15.08
CA SER A 47 -18.79 -24.31 14.33
C SER A 47 -18.98 -24.67 12.87
N ALA A 48 -20.22 -24.67 12.41
CA ALA A 48 -20.57 -24.85 11.01
C ALA A 48 -19.94 -23.67 10.28
N ILE A 49 -18.86 -23.93 9.54
CA ILE A 49 -18.37 -23.07 8.48
C ILE A 49 -19.55 -22.93 7.52
N ALA A 50 -20.12 -21.73 7.45
CA ALA A 50 -21.13 -21.42 6.47
C ALA A 50 -20.52 -21.71 5.11
N THR A 51 -20.96 -22.77 4.46
CA THR A 51 -20.61 -23.08 3.08
C THR A 51 -21.30 -22.05 2.19
N HIS A 52 -20.64 -20.92 1.99
CA HIS A 52 -20.96 -20.05 0.87
C HIS A 52 -20.65 -20.86 -0.39
N GLU A 53 -21.64 -21.08 -1.24
CA GLU A 53 -21.35 -21.52 -2.60
C GLU A 53 -20.37 -20.50 -3.19
N PRO A 54 -19.21 -20.96 -3.71
CA PRO A 54 -18.23 -20.02 -4.26
C PRO A 54 -18.90 -19.26 -5.40
N ALA A 55 -18.94 -17.93 -5.29
CA ALA A 55 -19.35 -17.07 -6.39
C ALA A 55 -18.52 -17.46 -7.62
N LYS A 56 -19.14 -17.54 -8.79
CA LYS A 56 -18.43 -17.87 -10.03
C LYS A 56 -17.33 -16.82 -10.23
N GLN A 57 -16.08 -17.22 -10.04
CA GLN A 57 -14.94 -16.36 -10.17
C GLN A 57 -14.83 -15.85 -11.61
N SER A 58 -14.66 -14.52 -11.80
CA SER A 58 -14.41 -13.91 -13.10
C SER A 58 -13.04 -14.31 -13.65
N GLY A 59 -12.84 -14.18 -14.96
CA GLY A 59 -11.58 -14.48 -15.63
C GLY A 59 -10.44 -13.52 -15.34
N PHE A 60 -9.37 -13.60 -16.13
CA PHE A 60 -8.24 -12.67 -16.07
C PHE A 60 -8.62 -11.34 -16.72
N VAL A 61 -8.21 -10.25 -16.06
CA VAL A 61 -8.28 -8.90 -16.67
C VAL A 61 -7.27 -8.82 -17.80
N GLN A 62 -7.68 -8.27 -18.94
CA GLN A 62 -6.86 -8.10 -20.14
C GLN A 62 -6.83 -6.64 -20.56
N VAL A 63 -5.83 -6.27 -21.36
CA VAL A 63 -5.73 -4.95 -21.99
C VAL A 63 -6.23 -5.03 -23.41
N GLN A 64 -7.12 -4.10 -23.80
CA GLN A 64 -7.53 -3.87 -25.17
C GLN A 64 -7.41 -2.39 -25.51
N GLY A 65 -6.33 -2.04 -26.21
CA GLY A 65 -5.99 -0.63 -26.44
C GLY A 65 -5.76 0.12 -25.13
N THR A 66 -6.54 1.17 -24.90
CA THR A 66 -6.45 2.01 -23.69
C THR A 66 -7.40 1.58 -22.56
N HIS A 67 -7.97 0.38 -22.62
CA HIS A 67 -8.97 -0.08 -21.67
C HIS A 67 -8.65 -1.46 -21.11
N PHE A 68 -9.19 -1.75 -19.93
CA PHE A 68 -9.25 -3.11 -19.41
C PHE A 68 -10.54 -3.80 -19.88
N VAL A 69 -10.42 -5.12 -20.06
CA VAL A 69 -11.52 -6.02 -20.40
C VAL A 69 -11.51 -7.21 -19.45
N LEU A 70 -12.67 -7.59 -18.95
CA LEU A 70 -12.89 -8.76 -18.12
C LEU A 70 -14.09 -9.55 -18.65
N ASP A 71 -13.89 -10.83 -18.96
CA ASP A 71 -14.91 -11.70 -19.55
C ASP A 71 -15.60 -11.08 -20.80
N GLY A 72 -14.81 -10.40 -21.63
CA GLY A 72 -15.28 -9.77 -22.88
C GLY A 72 -16.05 -8.45 -22.69
N LYS A 73 -16.08 -7.90 -21.47
CA LYS A 73 -16.75 -6.62 -21.15
C LYS A 73 -15.75 -5.58 -20.69
N PRO A 74 -16.01 -4.29 -20.89
CA PRO A 74 -15.20 -3.23 -20.29
C PRO A 74 -15.09 -3.43 -18.77
N TYR A 75 -13.87 -3.36 -18.25
CA TYR A 75 -13.60 -3.41 -16.82
C TYR A 75 -13.02 -2.09 -16.36
N ARG A 76 -13.74 -1.41 -15.49
CA ARG A 76 -13.30 -0.19 -14.79
C ARG A 76 -13.58 -0.37 -13.32
N PHE A 77 -12.74 0.16 -12.45
CA PHE A 77 -12.87 -0.08 -11.03
C PHE A 77 -12.68 1.16 -10.16
N ALA A 78 -13.35 1.16 -9.02
CA ALA A 78 -12.99 1.93 -7.85
C ALA A 78 -12.35 0.97 -6.85
N GLY A 79 -11.14 1.27 -6.41
CA GLY A 79 -10.34 0.44 -5.55
C GLY A 79 -9.80 1.16 -4.33
N ALA A 80 -9.08 0.43 -3.50
CA ALA A 80 -8.39 0.92 -2.32
C ALA A 80 -6.97 0.36 -2.21
N ASN A 81 -6.07 1.13 -1.59
CA ASN A 81 -4.85 0.57 -1.06
C ASN A 81 -5.15 -0.11 0.27
N PHE A 82 -4.78 -1.39 0.36
CA PHE A 82 -4.92 -2.23 1.55
C PHE A 82 -3.59 -2.92 1.82
N TRP A 83 -2.53 -2.09 1.97
CA TRP A 83 -1.14 -2.55 1.98
C TRP A 83 -0.91 -3.66 3.01
N TYR A 84 -1.56 -3.60 4.16
CA TYR A 84 -1.40 -4.54 5.27
C TYR A 84 -2.33 -5.78 5.20
N GLY A 85 -3.06 -5.98 4.11
CA GLY A 85 -4.02 -7.07 3.99
C GLY A 85 -3.41 -8.46 4.22
N ALA A 86 -2.18 -8.70 3.70
CA ALA A 86 -1.45 -9.95 3.94
C ALA A 86 -1.09 -10.14 5.42
N TYR A 87 -0.79 -9.06 6.14
CA TYR A 87 -0.50 -9.10 7.57
C TYR A 87 -1.72 -9.54 8.38
N LEU A 88 -2.90 -9.00 8.08
CA LEU A 88 -4.15 -9.45 8.71
C LEU A 88 -4.48 -10.91 8.38
N GLY A 89 -4.14 -11.38 7.18
CA GLY A 89 -4.35 -12.75 6.74
C GLY A 89 -3.42 -13.78 7.38
N ALA A 90 -2.33 -13.34 8.03
CA ALA A 90 -1.38 -14.24 8.69
C ALA A 90 -2.07 -15.09 9.77
N PRO A 91 -1.49 -16.25 10.16
CA PRO A 91 -2.03 -17.09 11.22
C PRO A 91 -2.16 -16.38 12.57
N ASP A 92 -2.91 -16.99 13.49
CA ASP A 92 -3.13 -16.49 14.85
C ASP A 92 -1.80 -16.16 15.55
N GLY A 93 -1.80 -15.04 16.28
CA GLY A 93 -0.63 -14.48 16.96
C GLY A 93 0.16 -13.47 16.12
N ILE A 94 -0.07 -13.40 14.79
CA ILE A 94 0.49 -12.40 13.90
C ILE A 94 -0.66 -11.59 13.27
N GLY A 95 -1.63 -12.27 12.66
CA GLY A 95 -2.74 -11.69 11.92
C GLY A 95 -4.02 -11.51 12.74
N ASP A 96 -5.04 -11.00 12.04
CA ASP A 96 -6.42 -10.87 12.52
C ASP A 96 -7.38 -11.19 11.35
N ARG A 97 -7.62 -12.48 11.14
CA ARG A 97 -8.45 -12.97 10.04
C ARG A 97 -9.92 -12.60 10.16
N GLU A 98 -10.42 -12.41 11.39
CA GLU A 98 -11.79 -11.94 11.61
C GLU A 98 -11.94 -10.51 11.12
N ARG A 99 -11.03 -9.64 11.52
CA ARG A 99 -10.94 -8.25 11.06
C ARG A 99 -10.80 -8.21 9.53
N LEU A 100 -9.92 -9.01 8.96
CA LEU A 100 -9.72 -9.07 7.51
C LEU A 100 -11.02 -9.35 6.77
N ARG A 101 -11.76 -10.40 7.15
CA ARG A 101 -13.04 -10.74 6.52
C ARG A 101 -14.06 -9.60 6.64
N ALA A 102 -14.20 -9.04 7.84
CA ALA A 102 -15.13 -7.95 8.08
C ALA A 102 -14.78 -6.69 7.26
N GLU A 103 -13.50 -6.35 7.12
CA GLU A 103 -13.05 -5.20 6.32
C GLU A 103 -13.21 -5.45 4.81
N LEU A 104 -12.98 -6.66 4.32
CA LEU A 104 -13.28 -7.03 2.93
C LEU A 104 -14.78 -6.95 2.62
N ASP A 105 -15.64 -7.37 3.55
CA ASP A 105 -17.08 -7.25 3.42
C ASP A 105 -17.53 -5.78 3.37
N GLN A 106 -16.94 -4.92 4.20
CA GLN A 106 -17.22 -3.48 4.19
C GLN A 106 -16.78 -2.82 2.87
N LEU A 107 -15.58 -3.14 2.38
CA LEU A 107 -15.07 -2.64 1.11
C LEU A 107 -15.96 -3.10 -0.06
N LYS A 108 -16.32 -4.39 -0.08
CA LYS A 108 -17.22 -4.92 -1.12
C LYS A 108 -18.60 -4.26 -1.09
N ALA A 109 -19.16 -4.04 0.09
CA ALA A 109 -20.44 -3.33 0.28
C ALA A 109 -20.35 -1.85 -0.17
N ALA A 110 -19.19 -1.20 0.03
CA ALA A 110 -18.92 0.13 -0.50
C ALA A 110 -18.74 0.18 -2.02
N GLY A 111 -18.65 -0.98 -2.66
CA GLY A 111 -18.47 -1.10 -4.10
C GLY A 111 -17.01 -1.21 -4.55
N ILE A 112 -16.09 -1.36 -3.62
CA ILE A 112 -14.67 -1.59 -3.91
C ILE A 112 -14.48 -3.05 -4.28
N ASP A 113 -13.86 -3.29 -5.44
CA ASP A 113 -13.59 -4.63 -5.97
C ASP A 113 -12.14 -4.81 -6.47
N ASN A 114 -11.29 -3.83 -6.23
CA ASN A 114 -9.87 -3.89 -6.55
C ASN A 114 -9.05 -3.39 -5.36
N LEU A 115 -8.09 -4.22 -4.91
CA LEU A 115 -7.20 -3.86 -3.80
C LEU A 115 -5.75 -3.87 -4.24
N ARG A 116 -5.02 -2.82 -3.90
CA ARG A 116 -3.57 -2.74 -4.08
C ARG A 116 -2.88 -3.11 -2.77
N VAL A 117 -2.00 -4.12 -2.79
CA VAL A 117 -1.50 -4.83 -1.61
C VAL A 117 0.02 -5.01 -1.68
N LEU A 118 0.69 -4.87 -0.53
CA LEU A 118 2.12 -5.21 -0.37
C LEU A 118 2.27 -6.73 -0.36
N ALA A 119 3.00 -7.28 -1.35
CA ALA A 119 3.24 -8.72 -1.45
C ALA A 119 4.66 -9.12 -0.99
N MET A 120 5.55 -8.16 -0.71
CA MET A 120 6.90 -8.40 -0.22
C MET A 120 7.34 -7.26 0.69
N SER A 121 7.96 -7.60 1.82
CA SER A 121 8.64 -6.68 2.73
C SER A 121 9.91 -7.33 3.25
N GLU A 122 10.92 -6.53 3.51
CA GLU A 122 12.26 -6.95 3.93
C GLU A 122 12.50 -6.59 5.39
N ALA A 123 13.01 -7.53 6.18
CA ALA A 123 13.44 -7.25 7.55
C ALA A 123 14.54 -6.20 7.55
N SER A 124 14.35 -5.17 8.34
CA SER A 124 15.20 -3.99 8.30
C SER A 124 15.35 -3.33 9.67
N ASP A 125 16.50 -2.70 9.88
CA ASP A 125 16.80 -1.88 11.06
C ASP A 125 16.34 -0.42 10.90
N PHE A 126 15.57 -0.11 9.86
CA PHE A 126 14.92 1.19 9.77
C PHE A 126 14.04 1.45 10.99
N LYS A 127 14.14 2.65 11.54
CA LYS A 127 13.42 3.05 12.76
C LYS A 127 11.92 2.82 12.65
N ARG A 128 11.36 3.02 11.45
CA ARG A 128 9.94 2.91 11.16
C ARG A 128 9.64 1.84 10.10
N GLY A 129 10.36 0.72 10.15
CA GLY A 129 10.09 -0.45 9.31
C GLY A 129 8.94 -1.28 9.85
N VAL A 130 8.10 -1.81 8.96
CA VAL A 130 7.03 -2.76 9.31
C VAL A 130 7.62 -4.06 9.87
N ARG A 131 6.96 -4.64 10.87
CA ARG A 131 7.34 -5.92 11.50
C ARG A 131 6.09 -6.73 11.83
N PRO A 132 6.13 -8.08 11.63
CA PRO A 132 7.23 -8.85 11.01
C PRO A 132 7.38 -8.53 9.52
N ALA A 133 8.48 -8.96 8.90
CA ALA A 133 8.71 -8.86 7.47
C ALA A 133 8.51 -10.21 6.78
N ILE A 134 8.18 -10.20 5.48
CA ILE A 134 7.99 -11.41 4.68
C ILE A 134 9.34 -12.07 4.38
N MET A 135 10.37 -11.28 4.09
CA MET A 135 11.73 -11.77 3.84
C MET A 135 12.67 -11.31 4.95
N SER A 136 13.22 -12.26 5.71
CA SER A 136 14.15 -11.99 6.82
C SER A 136 15.57 -11.70 6.35
N GLU A 137 16.02 -12.39 5.32
CA GLU A 137 17.30 -12.26 4.62
C GLU A 137 17.09 -12.68 3.16
N PRO A 138 17.99 -12.34 2.24
CA PRO A 138 17.89 -12.79 0.85
C PRO A 138 17.69 -14.31 0.75
N GLY A 139 16.58 -14.72 0.14
CA GLY A 139 16.20 -16.12 -0.04
C GLY A 139 15.59 -16.81 1.19
N LYS A 140 15.38 -16.08 2.31
CA LYS A 140 14.70 -16.62 3.50
C LYS A 140 13.36 -15.91 3.73
N TYR A 141 12.29 -16.65 3.53
CA TYR A 141 10.93 -16.13 3.59
C TYR A 141 10.20 -16.68 4.81
N ASP A 142 9.42 -15.82 5.46
CA ASP A 142 8.52 -16.23 6.55
C ASP A 142 7.26 -16.87 5.95
N GLU A 143 7.12 -18.17 6.15
CA GLU A 143 6.00 -18.93 5.60
C GLU A 143 4.66 -18.51 6.21
N GLN A 144 4.61 -18.08 7.48
CA GLN A 144 3.36 -17.60 8.09
C GLN A 144 2.88 -16.30 7.45
N MET A 145 3.82 -15.41 7.09
CA MET A 145 3.49 -14.18 6.36
C MET A 145 3.02 -14.46 4.92
N LEU A 146 3.66 -15.44 4.24
CA LEU A 146 3.20 -15.89 2.93
C LEU A 146 1.82 -16.56 2.98
N GLN A 147 1.52 -17.33 4.04
CA GLN A 147 0.17 -17.87 4.29
C GLN A 147 -0.85 -16.74 4.54
N GLY A 148 -0.41 -15.60 5.07
CA GLY A 148 -1.24 -14.41 5.18
C GLY A 148 -1.68 -13.87 3.83
N LEU A 149 -0.78 -13.84 2.85
CA LEU A 149 -1.10 -13.47 1.47
C LEU A 149 -2.02 -14.51 0.81
N ASP A 150 -1.77 -15.82 1.04
CA ASP A 150 -2.67 -16.89 0.58
C ASP A 150 -4.09 -16.69 1.08
N TYR A 151 -4.23 -16.44 2.39
CA TYR A 151 -5.53 -16.25 3.01
C TYR A 151 -6.26 -15.01 2.48
N LEU A 152 -5.55 -13.88 2.33
CA LEU A 152 -6.09 -12.68 1.72
C LEU A 152 -6.63 -12.96 0.31
N LEU A 153 -5.83 -13.60 -0.55
CA LEU A 153 -6.25 -13.89 -1.92
C LEU A 153 -7.44 -14.85 -1.97
N ALA A 154 -7.50 -15.86 -1.09
CA ALA A 154 -8.64 -16.75 -0.97
C ALA A 154 -9.93 -16.00 -0.58
N GLU A 155 -9.85 -15.10 0.39
CA GLU A 155 -10.98 -14.27 0.82
C GLU A 155 -11.40 -13.24 -0.24
N MET A 156 -10.45 -12.68 -1.00
CA MET A 156 -10.75 -11.82 -2.14
C MET A 156 -11.41 -12.59 -3.28
N ALA A 157 -10.93 -13.79 -3.59
CA ALA A 157 -11.53 -14.68 -4.59
C ALA A 157 -12.99 -15.01 -4.27
N SER A 158 -13.29 -15.33 -3.00
CA SER A 158 -14.65 -15.65 -2.55
C SER A 158 -15.64 -14.48 -2.71
N ARG A 159 -15.13 -13.25 -2.83
CA ARG A 159 -15.89 -12.01 -3.01
C ARG A 159 -15.83 -11.46 -4.43
N ASP A 160 -15.22 -12.19 -5.37
CA ASP A 160 -14.93 -11.71 -6.73
C ASP A 160 -14.29 -10.31 -6.71
N MET A 161 -13.17 -10.18 -5.97
CA MET A 161 -12.34 -8.98 -5.89
C MET A 161 -11.01 -9.25 -6.62
N LYS A 162 -10.39 -8.20 -7.14
CA LYS A 162 -9.11 -8.27 -7.83
C LYS A 162 -7.99 -7.67 -6.99
N ALA A 163 -6.81 -8.31 -7.02
CA ALA A 163 -5.61 -7.88 -6.34
C ALA A 163 -4.58 -7.31 -7.31
N VAL A 164 -3.99 -6.16 -6.96
CA VAL A 164 -2.78 -5.61 -7.55
C VAL A 164 -1.67 -5.76 -6.51
N LEU A 165 -0.68 -6.60 -6.81
CA LEU A 165 0.35 -7.00 -5.86
C LEU A 165 1.69 -6.33 -6.19
N TYR A 166 2.22 -5.49 -5.30
CA TYR A 166 3.53 -4.89 -5.51
C TYR A 166 4.63 -5.65 -4.76
N LEU A 167 5.75 -5.86 -5.46
CA LEU A 167 6.78 -6.86 -5.16
C LEU A 167 8.03 -6.25 -4.50
N ASN A 168 8.07 -4.94 -4.31
CA ASN A 168 9.13 -4.20 -3.65
C ASN A 168 8.61 -2.80 -3.28
N ASN A 169 9.45 -2.00 -2.63
CA ASN A 169 9.12 -0.63 -2.27
C ASN A 169 10.36 0.27 -2.45
N PHE A 170 10.16 1.48 -2.91
CA PHE A 170 11.25 2.45 -2.92
C PHE A 170 11.54 3.03 -1.53
N TRP A 171 10.49 3.09 -0.68
CA TRP A 171 10.51 3.69 0.64
C TRP A 171 10.92 2.69 1.74
N GLN A 172 11.43 3.23 2.84
CA GLN A 172 12.03 2.47 3.95
C GLN A 172 11.04 1.67 4.79
N TRP A 173 9.75 2.03 4.78
CA TRP A 173 8.78 1.46 5.72
C TRP A 173 8.52 -0.04 5.56
N SER A 174 8.86 -0.63 4.45
CA SER A 174 8.81 -2.07 4.27
C SER A 174 10.19 -2.70 4.03
N GLY A 175 11.29 -2.01 4.37
CA GLY A 175 12.66 -2.36 4.05
C GLY A 175 13.05 -1.86 2.66
N GLY A 176 12.45 -2.43 1.63
CA GLY A 176 12.49 -1.97 0.26
C GLY A 176 13.87 -1.97 -0.39
N MET A 177 14.00 -1.20 -1.47
CA MET A 177 15.21 -1.15 -2.30
C MET A 177 16.47 -0.82 -1.48
N SER A 178 16.37 0.09 -0.48
CA SER A 178 17.49 0.46 0.36
C SER A 178 17.99 -0.72 1.21
N GLN A 179 17.11 -1.64 1.63
CA GLN A 179 17.50 -2.85 2.35
C GLN A 179 18.28 -3.82 1.45
N TYR A 180 17.87 -3.98 0.19
CA TYR A 180 18.64 -4.77 -0.78
C TYR A 180 20.04 -4.17 -1.02
N VAL A 181 20.14 -2.83 -1.07
CA VAL A 181 21.45 -2.16 -1.16
C VAL A 181 22.32 -2.48 0.05
N ALA A 182 21.77 -2.36 1.26
CA ALA A 182 22.50 -2.66 2.49
C ALA A 182 22.99 -4.12 2.52
N TRP A 183 22.14 -5.09 2.22
CA TRP A 183 22.55 -6.50 2.12
C TRP A 183 23.67 -6.73 1.10
N ALA A 184 23.56 -6.11 -0.09
CA ALA A 184 24.54 -6.34 -1.16
C ALA A 184 25.89 -5.66 -0.92
N THR A 185 25.92 -4.60 -0.11
CA THR A 185 27.16 -3.85 0.17
C THR A 185 27.74 -4.12 1.54
N GLY A 186 27.02 -4.86 2.40
CA GLY A 186 27.40 -5.05 3.80
C GLY A 186 27.31 -3.78 4.63
N GLY A 187 26.54 -2.78 4.16
CA GLY A 187 26.29 -1.51 4.85
C GLY A 187 25.14 -1.57 5.83
N SER A 188 24.95 -0.45 6.58
CA SER A 188 23.81 -0.27 7.48
C SER A 188 22.76 0.62 6.85
N VAL A 189 21.48 0.26 6.99
CA VAL A 189 20.37 1.12 6.58
C VAL A 189 20.24 2.36 7.46
N SER A 190 20.73 2.30 8.71
CA SER A 190 20.62 3.43 9.67
C SER A 190 21.39 4.68 9.22
N GLU A 191 22.43 4.52 8.39
CA GLU A 191 23.19 5.64 7.82
C GLU A 191 22.36 6.46 6.81
N HIS A 192 21.33 5.83 6.25
CA HIS A 192 20.45 6.41 5.24
C HIS A 192 18.99 6.50 5.72
N ASP A 193 18.71 6.20 7.00
CA ASP A 193 17.37 6.29 7.56
C ASP A 193 16.94 7.76 7.69
N PRO A 194 15.94 8.22 6.92
CA PRO A 194 15.52 9.62 6.97
C PRO A 194 14.87 10.00 8.31
N ASP A 195 14.34 9.02 9.06
CA ASP A 195 13.82 9.25 10.42
C ASP A 195 14.91 9.45 11.48
N LEU A 196 16.15 9.12 11.16
CA LEU A 196 17.34 9.36 12.00
C LEU A 196 18.16 10.54 11.51
N THR A 197 18.35 10.66 10.20
CA THR A 197 19.25 11.64 9.56
C THR A 197 18.54 12.92 9.16
N GLY A 198 17.24 12.87 8.88
CA GLY A 198 16.49 13.96 8.24
C GLY A 198 16.84 14.17 6.76
N ASP A 199 17.67 13.30 6.17
CA ASP A 199 18.15 13.42 4.78
C ASP A 199 17.37 12.51 3.83
N TRP A 200 16.25 13.00 3.35
CA TRP A 200 15.43 12.31 2.34
C TRP A 200 16.13 12.18 0.98
N ASN A 201 16.93 13.19 0.60
CA ASN A 201 17.65 13.13 -0.68
C ASN A 201 18.71 12.04 -0.66
N GLY A 202 19.51 11.96 0.40
CA GLY A 202 20.49 10.89 0.59
C GLY A 202 19.85 9.50 0.64
N PHE A 203 18.69 9.36 1.32
CA PHE A 203 17.91 8.12 1.32
C PHE A 203 17.48 7.73 -0.09
N MET A 204 16.84 8.63 -0.86
CA MET A 204 16.39 8.34 -2.22
C MET A 204 17.53 7.99 -3.16
N GLN A 205 18.67 8.65 -3.04
CA GLN A 205 19.87 8.31 -3.83
C GLN A 205 20.44 6.94 -3.44
N ASN A 206 20.45 6.60 -2.15
CA ASN A 206 20.87 5.26 -1.72
C ASN A 206 19.93 4.17 -2.24
N SER A 207 18.59 4.37 -2.15
CA SER A 207 17.59 3.44 -2.69
C SER A 207 17.78 3.21 -4.19
N ALA A 208 18.06 4.25 -4.95
CA ALA A 208 18.29 4.15 -6.40
C ALA A 208 19.55 3.37 -6.79
N ARG A 209 20.54 3.19 -5.91
CA ARG A 209 21.69 2.29 -6.15
C ARG A 209 21.27 0.85 -6.39
N PHE A 210 20.09 0.47 -5.91
CA PHE A 210 19.49 -0.84 -6.12
C PHE A 210 19.50 -1.26 -7.59
N TYR A 211 19.22 -0.35 -8.51
CA TYR A 211 19.14 -0.66 -9.95
C TYR A 211 20.47 -1.11 -10.54
N ALA A 212 21.59 -0.64 -9.98
CA ALA A 212 22.94 -0.87 -10.51
C ALA A 212 23.66 -2.05 -9.86
N ILE A 213 23.13 -2.64 -8.80
CA ILE A 213 23.82 -3.69 -8.02
C ILE A 213 23.34 -5.08 -8.50
N PRO A 214 24.17 -5.86 -9.24
CA PRO A 214 23.75 -7.14 -9.80
C PRO A 214 23.25 -8.14 -8.75
N GLN A 215 23.86 -8.15 -7.56
CA GLN A 215 23.47 -9.06 -6.48
C GLN A 215 22.09 -8.69 -5.92
N ALA A 216 21.78 -7.40 -5.75
CA ALA A 216 20.47 -6.92 -5.33
C ALA A 216 19.39 -7.33 -6.36
N GLN A 217 19.70 -7.18 -7.65
CA GLN A 217 18.81 -7.61 -8.72
C GLN A 217 18.59 -9.12 -8.76
N ALA A 218 19.63 -9.92 -8.47
CA ALA A 218 19.49 -11.38 -8.38
C ALA A 218 18.54 -11.79 -7.25
N TRP A 219 18.67 -11.20 -6.06
CA TRP A 219 17.77 -11.45 -4.92
C TRP A 219 16.36 -10.97 -5.17
N TYR A 220 16.20 -9.81 -5.81
CA TYR A 220 14.87 -9.30 -6.19
C TYR A 220 14.16 -10.25 -7.18
N ARG A 221 14.88 -10.76 -8.20
CA ARG A 221 14.31 -11.78 -9.10
C ARG A 221 13.96 -13.08 -8.39
N ASP A 222 14.72 -13.45 -7.36
CA ASP A 222 14.41 -14.62 -6.53
C ASP A 222 13.11 -14.37 -5.73
N ALA A 223 12.96 -13.21 -5.12
CA ALA A 223 11.75 -12.82 -4.42
C ALA A 223 10.52 -12.81 -5.36
N ILE A 224 10.65 -12.24 -6.57
CA ILE A 224 9.61 -12.29 -7.61
C ILE A 224 9.22 -13.76 -7.91
N ARG A 225 10.21 -14.63 -8.15
CA ARG A 225 9.97 -16.03 -8.47
C ARG A 225 9.28 -16.77 -7.32
N THR A 226 9.67 -16.49 -6.08
CA THR A 226 9.09 -17.10 -4.89
C THR A 226 7.62 -16.73 -4.72
N VAL A 227 7.26 -15.45 -4.88
CA VAL A 227 5.88 -15.02 -4.73
C VAL A 227 5.02 -15.48 -5.91
N ILE A 228 5.45 -15.22 -7.14
CA ILE A 228 4.68 -15.55 -8.36
C ILE A 228 4.52 -17.07 -8.51
N GLY A 229 5.57 -17.83 -8.20
CA GLY A 229 5.59 -19.30 -8.31
C GLY A 229 4.85 -20.03 -7.19
N ARG A 230 4.26 -19.30 -6.24
CA ARG A 230 3.58 -19.88 -5.08
C ARG A 230 2.27 -20.56 -5.48
N THR A 231 1.97 -21.68 -4.84
CA THR A 231 0.64 -22.28 -4.82
C THR A 231 -0.04 -21.86 -3.52
N ASN A 232 -1.22 -21.28 -3.62
CA ASN A 232 -2.02 -20.84 -2.48
C ASN A 232 -2.33 -22.02 -1.56
N SER A 233 -1.88 -21.96 -0.32
CA SER A 233 -2.05 -23.06 0.65
C SER A 233 -3.50 -23.27 1.11
N ILE A 234 -4.39 -22.31 0.84
CA ILE A 234 -5.82 -22.38 1.20
C ILE A 234 -6.64 -22.95 0.04
N THR A 235 -6.43 -22.44 -1.18
CA THR A 235 -7.22 -22.80 -2.36
C THR A 235 -6.60 -23.92 -3.19
N GLY A 236 -5.30 -24.17 -3.05
CA GLY A 236 -4.54 -25.09 -3.90
C GLY A 236 -4.29 -24.58 -5.33
N VAL A 237 -4.67 -23.32 -5.64
CA VAL A 237 -4.48 -22.71 -6.95
C VAL A 237 -3.10 -22.03 -6.99
N ALA A 238 -2.33 -22.28 -8.05
CA ALA A 238 -1.08 -21.56 -8.27
C ALA A 238 -1.37 -20.06 -8.53
N TYR A 239 -0.58 -19.15 -7.99
CA TYR A 239 -0.81 -17.70 -8.15
C TYR A 239 -0.86 -17.27 -9.62
N VAL A 240 -0.05 -17.90 -10.48
CA VAL A 240 -0.06 -17.66 -11.93
C VAL A 240 -1.36 -18.11 -12.62
N ASP A 241 -2.14 -18.96 -11.96
CA ASP A 241 -3.41 -19.49 -12.44
C ASP A 241 -4.61 -18.86 -11.75
N ASP A 242 -4.38 -17.99 -10.75
CA ASP A 242 -5.43 -17.33 -9.98
C ASP A 242 -5.84 -15.99 -10.64
N PRO A 243 -7.06 -15.90 -11.19
CA PRO A 243 -7.57 -14.68 -11.80
C PRO A 243 -7.91 -13.58 -10.76
N THR A 244 -7.85 -13.89 -9.46
CA THR A 244 -7.90 -12.87 -8.41
C THR A 244 -6.71 -11.93 -8.51
N VAL A 245 -5.53 -12.44 -8.87
CA VAL A 245 -4.35 -11.61 -9.13
C VAL A 245 -4.50 -10.96 -10.50
N MET A 246 -4.94 -9.70 -10.50
CA MET A 246 -5.06 -8.91 -11.72
C MET A 246 -3.69 -8.52 -12.26
N SER A 247 -2.80 -8.06 -11.38
CA SER A 247 -1.56 -7.43 -11.80
C SER A 247 -0.44 -7.57 -10.78
N TRP A 248 0.77 -7.70 -11.30
CA TRP A 248 2.02 -7.56 -10.56
C TRP A 248 2.60 -6.18 -10.80
N GLN A 249 2.96 -5.47 -9.73
CA GLN A 249 3.68 -4.21 -9.81
C GLN A 249 5.13 -4.41 -9.41
N LEU A 250 6.05 -3.79 -10.14
CA LEU A 250 7.48 -3.91 -9.87
C LEU A 250 7.82 -3.44 -8.45
N ALA A 251 7.29 -2.29 -8.05
CA ALA A 251 7.48 -1.74 -6.71
C ALA A 251 6.39 -0.73 -6.37
N ASN A 252 6.30 -0.38 -5.09
CA ASN A 252 5.66 0.85 -4.67
C ASN A 252 6.60 2.02 -4.97
N GLU A 253 6.14 2.96 -5.78
CA GLU A 253 6.77 4.24 -6.09
C GLU A 253 8.26 4.19 -6.49
N PRO A 254 8.66 3.33 -7.45
CA PRO A 254 10.06 3.29 -7.88
C PRO A 254 10.45 4.64 -8.50
N ARG A 255 11.57 5.21 -8.03
CA ARG A 255 12.11 6.50 -8.48
C ARG A 255 13.55 6.34 -8.98
N PRO A 256 14.01 7.17 -9.92
CA PRO A 256 15.41 7.14 -10.35
C PRO A 256 16.38 7.67 -9.27
N GLY A 257 15.87 8.27 -8.21
CA GLY A 257 16.59 8.89 -7.09
C GLY A 257 15.83 10.08 -6.54
N SER A 258 16.54 11.06 -5.97
CA SER A 258 15.95 12.33 -5.52
C SER A 258 15.50 13.19 -6.70
N ASP A 259 14.60 14.13 -6.44
CA ASP A 259 14.15 15.08 -7.48
C ASP A 259 15.32 15.92 -8.04
N ALA A 260 16.34 16.19 -7.20
CA ALA A 260 17.50 16.98 -7.60
C ALA A 260 18.48 16.20 -8.51
N ASP A 261 18.76 14.93 -8.16
CA ASP A 261 19.88 14.18 -8.73
C ASP A 261 19.44 12.92 -9.49
N GLY A 262 18.17 12.51 -9.38
CA GLY A 262 17.65 11.26 -9.95
C GLY A 262 17.79 11.16 -11.47
N LYS A 263 17.78 12.29 -12.18
CA LYS A 263 17.98 12.30 -13.66
C LYS A 263 19.29 11.66 -14.10
N ALA A 264 20.33 11.67 -13.27
CA ALA A 264 21.59 10.98 -13.58
C ALA A 264 21.42 9.46 -13.71
N ASN A 265 20.41 8.89 -13.07
CA ASN A 265 20.10 7.46 -13.11
C ASN A 265 19.02 7.08 -14.14
N ALA A 266 18.58 8.03 -14.99
CA ALA A 266 17.44 7.84 -15.90
C ALA A 266 17.56 6.58 -16.78
N ASP A 267 18.72 6.35 -17.38
CA ASP A 267 18.90 5.23 -18.32
C ASP A 267 18.92 3.87 -17.61
N ILE A 268 19.50 3.77 -16.42
CA ILE A 268 19.49 2.53 -15.65
C ILE A 268 18.11 2.25 -15.06
N TYR A 269 17.39 3.29 -14.65
CA TYR A 269 16.01 3.19 -14.20
C TYR A 269 15.08 2.67 -15.30
N VAL A 270 15.17 3.23 -16.51
CA VAL A 270 14.37 2.78 -17.67
C VAL A 270 14.65 1.32 -18.01
N ARG A 271 15.93 0.91 -18.02
CA ARG A 271 16.28 -0.51 -18.22
C ARG A 271 15.73 -1.40 -17.10
N TRP A 272 15.83 -0.94 -15.85
CA TRP A 272 15.30 -1.70 -14.73
C TRP A 272 13.78 -1.86 -14.81
N VAL A 273 13.03 -0.89 -15.32
CA VAL A 273 11.59 -1.06 -15.55
C VAL A 273 11.32 -2.18 -16.53
N ASP A 274 12.06 -2.22 -17.64
CA ASP A 274 11.84 -3.21 -18.71
C ASP A 274 12.24 -4.65 -18.32
N GLU A 275 13.43 -4.82 -17.70
CA GLU A 275 13.98 -6.14 -17.41
C GLU A 275 13.12 -6.98 -16.43
N PRO A 276 12.75 -6.52 -15.21
CA PRO A 276 11.90 -7.30 -14.34
C PRO A 276 10.45 -7.38 -14.81
N ALA A 277 9.94 -6.40 -15.57
CA ALA A 277 8.62 -6.51 -16.19
C ALA A 277 8.59 -7.67 -17.21
N GLY A 278 9.60 -7.78 -18.06
CA GLY A 278 9.77 -8.91 -18.98
C GLY A 278 9.94 -10.25 -18.25
N PHE A 279 10.66 -10.26 -17.12
CA PHE A 279 10.83 -11.45 -16.31
C PHE A 279 9.50 -11.92 -15.70
N ILE A 280 8.70 -11.00 -15.12
CA ILE A 280 7.36 -11.30 -14.57
C ILE A 280 6.43 -11.82 -15.66
N ARG A 281 6.42 -11.20 -16.83
CA ARG A 281 5.61 -11.63 -17.97
C ARG A 281 5.97 -13.06 -18.40
N GLY A 282 7.24 -13.45 -18.34
CA GLY A 282 7.68 -14.80 -18.60
C GLY A 282 7.17 -15.84 -17.59
N LEU A 283 6.98 -15.43 -16.34
CA LEU A 283 6.44 -16.29 -15.27
C LEU A 283 4.91 -16.34 -15.26
N ALA A 284 4.25 -15.19 -15.47
CA ALA A 284 2.81 -15.02 -15.32
C ALA A 284 2.16 -14.36 -16.56
N PRO A 285 2.14 -15.02 -17.73
CA PRO A 285 1.76 -14.41 -19.01
C PRO A 285 0.29 -14.01 -19.12
N ARG A 286 -0.56 -14.44 -18.20
CA ARG A 286 -2.00 -14.10 -18.18
C ARG A 286 -2.34 -12.90 -17.29
N GLN A 287 -1.44 -12.52 -16.40
CA GLN A 287 -1.63 -11.42 -15.47
C GLN A 287 -0.91 -10.17 -15.97
N LEU A 288 -1.46 -9.02 -15.63
CA LEU A 288 -0.92 -7.74 -16.08
C LEU A 288 0.34 -7.37 -15.29
N VAL A 289 1.16 -6.51 -15.90
CA VAL A 289 2.36 -5.95 -15.27
C VAL A 289 2.30 -4.43 -15.33
N SER A 290 2.62 -3.77 -14.21
CA SER A 290 2.78 -2.33 -14.13
C SER A 290 3.96 -1.94 -13.24
N THR A 291 4.33 -0.67 -13.30
CA THR A 291 5.49 -0.17 -12.56
C THR A 291 5.23 0.11 -11.09
N GLY A 292 4.03 0.62 -10.76
CA GLY A 292 3.72 1.23 -9.46
C GLY A 292 4.24 2.66 -9.30
N SER A 293 4.50 3.35 -10.42
CA SER A 293 5.07 4.71 -10.47
C SER A 293 4.08 5.77 -9.98
N GLU A 294 4.59 6.84 -9.35
CA GLU A 294 3.84 8.06 -9.02
C GLU A 294 3.55 8.96 -10.24
N GLY A 295 4.07 8.63 -11.43
CA GLY A 295 3.96 9.49 -12.59
C GLY A 295 5.13 10.45 -12.74
N GLU A 296 4.85 11.68 -13.21
CA GLU A 296 5.87 12.73 -13.41
C GLU A 296 6.67 13.01 -12.13
N LYS A 297 5.99 13.08 -10.98
CA LYS A 297 6.64 13.33 -9.67
C LYS A 297 7.61 12.23 -9.29
N GLY A 298 7.23 10.96 -9.46
CA GLY A 298 8.13 9.82 -9.26
C GLY A 298 9.24 9.67 -10.30
N SER A 299 9.20 10.47 -11.36
CA SER A 299 10.21 10.52 -12.43
C SER A 299 11.11 11.75 -12.33
N ALA A 300 11.43 12.20 -11.12
CA ALA A 300 12.21 13.41 -10.85
C ALA A 300 11.62 14.69 -11.50
N GLY A 301 10.30 14.80 -11.54
CA GLY A 301 9.58 15.90 -12.17
C GLY A 301 9.75 15.96 -13.69
N ASP A 302 10.06 14.84 -14.33
CA ASP A 302 10.37 14.75 -15.76
C ASP A 302 9.36 13.83 -16.48
N MET A 303 8.40 14.45 -17.19
CA MET A 303 7.39 13.73 -17.93
C MET A 303 7.99 12.88 -19.07
N ASP A 304 9.08 13.32 -19.70
CA ASP A 304 9.74 12.55 -20.76
C ASP A 304 10.38 11.27 -20.19
N LEU A 305 10.94 11.33 -18.98
CA LEU A 305 11.43 10.14 -18.28
C LEU A 305 10.29 9.18 -17.95
N PHE A 306 9.15 9.70 -17.45
CA PHE A 306 7.95 8.89 -17.23
C PHE A 306 7.50 8.18 -18.51
N ILE A 307 7.42 8.89 -19.63
CA ILE A 307 7.06 8.32 -20.93
C ILE A 307 8.06 7.22 -21.33
N ARG A 308 9.36 7.51 -21.28
CA ARG A 308 10.42 6.55 -21.64
C ARG A 308 10.31 5.25 -20.83
N ALA A 309 10.09 5.36 -19.53
CA ALA A 309 9.96 4.19 -18.64
C ALA A 309 8.73 3.32 -18.97
N HIS A 310 7.67 3.90 -19.55
CA HIS A 310 6.42 3.19 -19.85
C HIS A 310 6.24 2.83 -21.33
N THR A 311 7.22 3.14 -22.19
CA THR A 311 7.15 2.79 -23.62
C THR A 311 7.38 1.29 -23.88
N THR A 312 8.03 0.57 -22.95
CA THR A 312 8.30 -0.86 -23.09
C THR A 312 7.02 -1.68 -23.28
N PRO A 313 7.02 -2.72 -24.16
CA PRO A 313 5.88 -3.62 -24.31
C PRO A 313 5.66 -4.54 -23.09
N ASN A 314 6.63 -4.60 -22.17
CA ASN A 314 6.55 -5.45 -20.98
C ASN A 314 5.68 -4.85 -19.86
N VAL A 315 5.30 -3.58 -19.93
CA VAL A 315 4.39 -2.89 -19.03
C VAL A 315 3.04 -2.74 -19.72
N ASP A 316 1.97 -3.29 -19.13
CA ASP A 316 0.63 -3.32 -19.74
C ASP A 316 -0.15 -2.04 -19.54
N TYR A 317 0.01 -1.38 -18.40
CA TYR A 317 -0.70 -0.15 -18.07
C TYR A 317 0.16 0.77 -17.18
N LEU A 318 -0.15 2.05 -17.22
CA LEU A 318 0.51 3.08 -16.46
C LEU A 318 -0.15 3.25 -15.10
N THR A 319 0.64 3.71 -14.13
CA THR A 319 0.14 4.19 -12.84
C THR A 319 0.66 5.59 -12.57
N PHE A 320 -0.11 6.34 -11.80
CA PHE A 320 0.33 7.59 -11.20
C PHE A 320 -0.34 7.77 -9.83
N HIS A 321 0.27 8.59 -8.98
CA HIS A 321 -0.22 8.91 -7.65
C HIS A 321 -0.52 10.41 -7.56
N LEU A 322 -1.25 10.83 -6.53
CA LEU A 322 -1.62 12.22 -6.33
C LEU A 322 -1.53 12.58 -4.84
N TRP A 323 -0.45 13.26 -4.48
CA TRP A 323 -0.10 13.64 -3.12
C TRP A 323 0.00 15.16 -2.94
N PRO A 324 -1.12 15.92 -3.04
CA PRO A 324 -1.08 17.38 -3.08
C PRO A 324 -0.53 18.01 -1.79
N SER A 325 -0.71 17.38 -0.63
CA SER A 325 -0.13 17.85 0.63
C SER A 325 1.38 17.65 0.67
N ASN A 326 1.88 16.47 0.24
CA ASN A 326 3.31 16.17 0.21
C ASN A 326 4.06 17.03 -0.81
N TRP A 327 3.38 17.41 -1.90
CA TRP A 327 3.94 18.28 -2.94
C TRP A 327 3.68 19.77 -2.70
N SER A 328 3.17 20.14 -1.52
CA SER A 328 2.90 21.51 -1.10
C SER A 328 1.90 22.27 -2.00
N TRP A 329 1.04 21.56 -2.73
CA TRP A 329 -0.06 22.16 -3.48
C TRP A 329 -1.25 22.50 -2.56
N ILE A 330 -1.49 21.64 -1.55
CA ILE A 330 -2.44 21.87 -0.47
C ILE A 330 -1.66 21.96 0.83
N ASP A 331 -2.11 22.82 1.76
CA ASP A 331 -1.46 22.96 3.05
C ASP A 331 -1.68 21.71 3.91
N HIS A 332 -0.60 21.13 4.41
CA HIS A 332 -0.66 19.92 5.22
C HIS A 332 -1.29 20.15 6.61
N LYS A 333 -1.14 21.36 7.18
CA LYS A 333 -1.66 21.71 8.51
C LYS A 333 -3.09 22.26 8.46
N ASP A 334 -3.46 22.86 7.35
CA ASP A 334 -4.80 23.38 7.10
C ASP A 334 -5.19 23.14 5.64
N PRO A 335 -5.68 21.94 5.30
CA PRO A 335 -6.05 21.62 3.93
C PRO A 335 -7.06 22.58 3.32
N ALA A 336 -7.96 23.16 4.12
CA ALA A 336 -8.98 24.09 3.64
C ALA A 336 -8.40 25.39 3.11
N ALA A 337 -7.27 25.86 3.69
CA ALA A 337 -6.69 27.16 3.34
C ALA A 337 -6.25 27.29 1.88
N ARG A 338 -5.84 26.20 1.23
CA ARG A 338 -5.35 26.17 -0.15
C ARG A 338 -6.06 25.14 -1.03
N LEU A 339 -7.22 24.65 -0.61
CA LEU A 339 -7.90 23.52 -1.22
C LEU A 339 -8.21 23.76 -2.71
N GLU A 340 -8.88 24.86 -3.06
CA GLU A 340 -9.33 25.08 -4.45
C GLU A 340 -8.14 25.29 -5.42
N SER A 341 -7.09 25.99 -5.00
CA SER A 341 -5.87 26.13 -5.83
C SER A 341 -5.13 24.81 -6.00
N GLY A 342 -5.03 24.02 -4.92
CA GLY A 342 -4.43 22.70 -4.95
C GLY A 342 -5.26 21.71 -5.79
N LEU A 343 -6.60 21.80 -5.75
CA LEU A 343 -7.48 21.03 -6.62
C LEU A 343 -7.26 21.34 -8.09
N ALA A 344 -7.16 22.64 -8.46
CA ALA A 344 -6.90 23.01 -9.85
C ALA A 344 -5.61 22.39 -10.38
N THR A 345 -4.53 22.43 -9.58
CA THR A 345 -3.24 21.79 -9.92
C THR A 345 -3.36 20.25 -9.99
N SER A 346 -4.11 19.64 -9.06
CA SER A 346 -4.34 18.21 -9.02
C SER A 346 -5.10 17.71 -10.25
N LEU A 347 -6.12 18.43 -10.67
CA LEU A 347 -6.92 18.06 -11.85
C LEU A 347 -6.12 18.20 -13.14
N ASP A 348 -5.30 19.24 -13.28
CA ASP A 348 -4.36 19.38 -14.41
C ASP A 348 -3.34 18.22 -14.45
N TYR A 349 -2.81 17.82 -13.29
CA TYR A 349 -1.89 16.69 -13.18
C TYR A 349 -2.55 15.38 -13.63
N ILE A 350 -3.80 15.12 -13.21
CA ILE A 350 -4.58 13.96 -13.66
C ILE A 350 -4.75 13.98 -15.18
N ASP A 351 -5.22 15.10 -15.73
CA ASP A 351 -5.50 15.21 -17.16
C ASP A 351 -4.26 14.95 -18.01
N ARG A 352 -3.11 15.54 -17.65
CA ARG A 352 -1.85 15.33 -18.36
C ARG A 352 -1.43 13.86 -18.37
N HIS A 353 -1.59 13.12 -17.27
CA HIS A 353 -1.24 11.70 -17.21
C HIS A 353 -2.18 10.83 -18.05
N ILE A 354 -3.48 11.12 -18.05
CA ILE A 354 -4.46 10.44 -18.91
C ILE A 354 -4.13 10.64 -20.39
N ASP A 355 -3.79 11.89 -20.77
CA ASP A 355 -3.43 12.21 -22.15
C ASP A 355 -2.13 11.53 -22.60
N ILE A 356 -1.15 11.36 -21.69
CA ILE A 356 0.07 10.59 -21.94
C ILE A 356 -0.26 9.12 -22.19
N ALA A 357 -1.10 8.52 -21.35
CA ALA A 357 -1.50 7.13 -21.49
C ALA A 357 -2.22 6.87 -22.84
N ALA A 358 -3.10 7.76 -23.23
CA ALA A 358 -3.76 7.72 -24.54
C ALA A 358 -2.74 7.75 -25.69
N ARG A 359 -1.72 8.62 -25.62
CA ARG A 359 -0.63 8.69 -26.61
C ARG A 359 0.21 7.42 -26.66
N LEU A 360 0.43 6.76 -25.53
CA LEU A 360 1.15 5.48 -25.45
C LEU A 360 0.28 4.28 -25.83
N GLY A 361 -1.03 4.48 -26.02
CA GLY A 361 -1.98 3.42 -26.35
C GLY A 361 -2.20 2.41 -25.22
N LYS A 362 -2.06 2.83 -23.96
CA LYS A 362 -2.18 1.98 -22.77
C LYS A 362 -3.20 2.53 -21.78
N PRO A 363 -3.85 1.67 -20.97
CA PRO A 363 -4.66 2.13 -19.83
C PRO A 363 -3.79 2.83 -18.78
N ILE A 364 -4.43 3.69 -17.95
CA ILE A 364 -3.79 4.28 -16.78
C ILE A 364 -4.70 4.18 -15.55
N VAL A 365 -4.08 4.05 -14.38
CA VAL A 365 -4.76 3.96 -13.08
C VAL A 365 -4.19 5.03 -12.14
N LEU A 366 -5.06 5.81 -11.50
CA LEU A 366 -4.70 6.63 -10.33
C LEU A 366 -4.57 5.69 -9.13
N SER A 367 -3.38 5.11 -8.91
CA SER A 367 -3.19 4.01 -7.98
C SER A 367 -2.98 4.41 -6.53
N GLU A 368 -2.74 5.72 -6.28
CA GLU A 368 -2.81 6.31 -4.93
C GLU A 368 -3.26 7.76 -5.00
N PHE A 369 -4.13 8.15 -4.09
CA PHE A 369 -4.44 9.53 -3.81
C PHE A 369 -5.08 9.64 -2.43
N GLY A 370 -4.83 10.74 -1.76
CA GLY A 370 -5.38 10.98 -0.43
C GLY A 370 -5.23 12.44 -0.02
N LEU A 371 -5.98 12.83 0.99
CA LEU A 371 -5.85 14.11 1.68
C LEU A 371 -6.05 13.88 3.18
N ASN A 372 -5.26 14.57 3.98
CA ASN A 372 -5.37 14.54 5.42
C ASN A 372 -6.69 15.20 5.93
N ARG A 373 -7.00 14.96 7.20
CA ARG A 373 -8.18 15.54 7.89
C ARG A 373 -8.06 17.04 8.06
N ASP A 374 -9.19 17.67 8.35
CA ASP A 374 -9.25 19.11 8.63
C ASP A 374 -8.26 19.49 9.74
N LEU A 375 -7.62 20.64 9.59
CA LEU A 375 -6.58 21.16 10.48
C LEU A 375 -5.37 20.23 10.66
N GLY A 376 -5.12 19.32 9.72
CA GLY A 376 -4.00 18.38 9.77
C GLY A 376 -4.08 17.39 10.95
N SER A 377 -5.28 17.13 11.47
CA SER A 377 -5.50 16.21 12.59
C SER A 377 -5.29 14.74 12.17
N TYR A 378 -4.81 13.93 13.11
CA TYR A 378 -4.74 12.47 12.98
C TYR A 378 -5.90 11.76 13.69
N ASP A 379 -6.65 12.48 14.53
CA ASP A 379 -7.75 11.92 15.31
C ASP A 379 -8.92 11.49 14.40
N PRO A 380 -9.33 10.20 14.43
CA PRO A 380 -10.47 9.72 13.64
C PRO A 380 -11.80 10.45 13.92
N ALA A 381 -11.93 11.12 15.06
CA ALA A 381 -13.11 11.92 15.41
C ALA A 381 -13.09 13.33 14.80
N SER A 382 -11.99 13.77 14.21
CA SER A 382 -11.87 15.11 13.63
C SER A 382 -12.61 15.23 12.28
N GLY A 383 -12.86 16.48 11.83
CA GLY A 383 -13.56 16.78 10.60
C GLY A 383 -12.84 16.28 9.34
N THR A 384 -13.61 16.12 8.27
CA THR A 384 -13.14 15.62 6.97
C THR A 384 -13.64 16.49 5.80
N GLN A 385 -14.07 17.72 6.05
CA GLN A 385 -14.73 18.54 5.04
C GLN A 385 -13.83 18.85 3.83
N ALA A 386 -12.57 19.20 4.07
CA ALA A 386 -11.58 19.42 3.02
C ALA A 386 -11.28 18.12 2.24
N ARG A 387 -11.11 17.00 2.95
CA ARG A 387 -10.92 15.68 2.35
C ARG A 387 -12.12 15.26 1.50
N ASP A 388 -13.32 15.41 2.00
CA ASP A 388 -14.55 15.05 1.28
C ASP A 388 -14.69 15.87 -0.01
N ARG A 389 -14.42 17.18 0.05
CA ARG A 389 -14.43 18.05 -1.14
C ARG A 389 -13.35 17.64 -2.14
N PHE A 390 -12.16 17.25 -1.67
CA PHE A 390 -11.07 16.75 -2.50
C PHE A 390 -11.47 15.43 -3.18
N TYR A 391 -11.92 14.43 -2.43
CA TYR A 391 -12.35 13.13 -2.98
C TYR A 391 -13.45 13.29 -4.03
N GLN A 392 -14.46 14.14 -3.74
CA GLN A 392 -15.53 14.40 -4.68
C GLN A 392 -14.99 14.99 -6.00
N ALA A 393 -14.11 16.01 -5.93
CA ALA A 393 -13.57 16.64 -7.12
C ALA A 393 -12.70 15.69 -7.97
N ILE A 394 -11.87 14.85 -7.30
CA ILE A 394 -11.04 13.86 -8.00
C ILE A 394 -11.94 12.83 -8.69
N TYR A 395 -12.89 12.25 -7.97
CA TYR A 395 -13.80 11.24 -8.53
C TYR A 395 -14.70 11.78 -9.64
N ASP A 396 -15.17 13.00 -9.53
CA ASP A 396 -15.94 13.66 -10.60
C ASP A 396 -15.11 13.80 -11.88
N ARG A 397 -13.81 14.20 -11.77
CA ARG A 397 -12.91 14.29 -12.92
C ARG A 397 -12.63 12.91 -13.52
N LEU A 398 -12.35 11.91 -12.72
CA LEU A 398 -12.09 10.55 -13.22
C LEU A 398 -13.33 9.98 -13.93
N LEU A 399 -14.51 10.15 -13.35
CA LEU A 399 -15.77 9.70 -13.95
C LEU A 399 -16.04 10.43 -15.28
N GLN A 400 -15.83 11.73 -15.34
CA GLN A 400 -15.95 12.54 -16.56
C GLN A 400 -15.05 12.00 -17.68
N ARG A 401 -13.77 11.72 -17.36
CA ARG A 401 -12.79 11.20 -18.32
C ARG A 401 -13.14 9.76 -18.76
N MET A 402 -13.62 8.90 -17.83
CA MET A 402 -14.10 7.55 -18.16
C MET A 402 -15.33 7.60 -19.08
N GLN A 403 -16.29 8.54 -18.85
CA GLN A 403 -17.45 8.73 -19.71
C GLN A 403 -17.09 9.22 -21.12
N ALA A 404 -16.01 9.98 -21.24
CA ALA A 404 -15.48 10.41 -22.53
C ALA A 404 -14.77 9.29 -23.30
N GLY A 405 -14.53 8.12 -22.68
CA GLY A 405 -13.81 7.00 -23.27
C GLY A 405 -12.31 7.16 -23.24
N ASP A 406 -11.80 8.01 -22.35
CA ASP A 406 -10.36 8.23 -22.17
C ASP A 406 -9.66 7.03 -21.52
N ALA A 407 -8.32 7.06 -21.51
CA ALA A 407 -7.47 5.95 -21.08
C ALA A 407 -7.53 5.60 -19.59
N ILE A 408 -8.20 6.41 -18.76
CA ILE A 408 -8.32 6.15 -17.31
C ILE A 408 -9.24 4.94 -17.06
N ALA A 409 -8.70 3.91 -16.40
CA ALA A 409 -9.37 2.63 -16.24
C ALA A 409 -9.70 2.28 -14.80
N GLY A 410 -9.20 3.02 -13.83
CA GLY A 410 -9.50 2.80 -12.41
C GLY A 410 -8.77 3.74 -11.48
N SER A 411 -9.12 3.62 -10.19
CA SER A 411 -8.44 4.34 -9.11
C SER A 411 -8.41 3.53 -7.82
N ASN A 412 -7.37 3.71 -7.00
CA ASN A 412 -7.26 3.18 -5.65
C ASN A 412 -6.97 4.34 -4.69
N PHE A 413 -7.87 4.64 -3.78
CA PHE A 413 -7.59 5.65 -2.75
C PHE A 413 -6.54 5.16 -1.75
N TRP A 414 -5.76 6.05 -1.19
CA TRP A 414 -4.86 5.78 -0.08
C TRP A 414 -5.43 6.34 1.22
N ALA A 415 -5.58 5.52 2.26
CA ALA A 415 -5.62 4.07 2.18
C ALA A 415 -6.73 3.58 3.13
N TRP A 416 -7.19 2.37 2.93
CA TRP A 416 -8.16 1.77 3.84
C TRP A 416 -7.55 1.59 5.23
N GLY A 417 -8.07 2.25 6.23
CA GLY A 417 -7.69 2.12 7.64
C GLY A 417 -8.64 1.21 8.43
N GLY A 418 -9.86 1.04 7.89
CA GLY A 418 -10.87 0.14 8.42
C GLY A 418 -11.12 0.34 9.91
N ARG A 419 -11.05 -0.75 10.67
CA ARG A 419 -11.22 -0.79 12.13
C ARG A 419 -9.94 -0.46 12.88
N GLY A 420 -8.79 -0.33 12.22
CA GLY A 420 -7.51 -0.04 12.87
C GLY A 420 -7.51 1.30 13.58
N ARG A 421 -6.99 1.33 14.77
CA ARG A 421 -6.82 2.57 15.55
C ARG A 421 -5.50 2.48 16.30
N THR A 422 -4.73 3.56 16.32
CA THR A 422 -3.59 3.64 17.23
C THR A 422 -4.04 4.08 18.63
N GLY A 423 -3.40 3.54 19.66
CA GLY A 423 -3.52 4.02 21.05
C GLY A 423 -2.36 4.93 21.46
N ASN A 424 -1.41 5.19 20.58
CA ASN A 424 -0.17 5.90 20.91
C ASN A 424 -0.38 7.41 20.89
N ALA A 425 0.13 8.09 21.92
CA ALA A 425 -0.02 9.53 22.09
C ALA A 425 0.70 10.36 21.01
N ASP A 426 1.72 9.80 20.39
CA ASP A 426 2.48 10.41 19.28
C ASP A 426 1.92 10.06 17.89
N TRP A 427 0.85 9.28 17.84
CA TRP A 427 0.21 8.76 16.62
C TRP A 427 1.11 7.86 15.77
N MET A 428 2.26 7.43 16.25
CA MET A 428 3.17 6.60 15.48
C MET A 428 2.91 5.12 15.77
N TRP A 429 2.98 4.31 14.72
CA TRP A 429 2.86 2.86 14.84
C TRP A 429 4.08 2.25 15.56
N ALA A 430 3.83 1.26 16.40
CA ALA A 430 4.85 0.42 17.04
C ALA A 430 4.53 -1.07 16.81
N PRO A 431 5.55 -1.97 16.82
CA PRO A 431 5.31 -3.40 16.67
C PRO A 431 4.29 -3.94 17.68
N GLY A 432 3.23 -4.58 17.17
CA GLY A 432 2.10 -5.07 17.95
C GLY A 432 0.87 -4.18 17.93
N ASP A 433 0.99 -2.95 17.43
CA ASP A 433 -0.18 -2.09 17.22
C ASP A 433 -1.04 -2.58 16.06
N PRO A 434 -2.35 -2.30 16.07
CA PRO A 434 -3.19 -2.53 14.90
C PRO A 434 -2.67 -1.74 13.69
N PHE A 435 -2.64 -2.38 12.52
CA PHE A 435 -2.35 -1.69 11.26
C PHE A 435 -3.49 -0.75 10.89
N THR A 436 -3.15 0.39 10.28
CA THR A 436 -4.08 1.33 9.64
C THR A 436 -3.71 1.53 8.17
N GLY A 437 -4.39 2.42 7.48
CA GLY A 437 -4.03 2.78 6.09
C GLY A 437 -2.66 3.45 5.98
N ASP A 438 -2.22 4.12 7.05
CA ASP A 438 -0.91 4.77 7.08
C ASP A 438 0.18 3.76 7.46
N PRO A 439 1.26 3.62 6.69
CA PRO A 439 2.36 2.71 7.02
C PRO A 439 3.17 3.24 8.22
N PRO A 440 4.06 2.43 8.83
CA PRO A 440 4.78 2.78 10.06
C PRO A 440 5.57 4.08 10.04
N GLN A 441 5.96 4.57 8.87
CA GLN A 441 6.69 5.86 8.72
C GLN A 441 5.78 7.08 8.90
N GLU A 442 4.48 6.92 8.80
CA GLU A 442 3.50 7.99 8.85
C GLU A 442 2.75 7.99 10.17
N ALA A 443 2.24 9.16 10.57
CA ALA A 443 1.34 9.25 11.70
C ALA A 443 0.03 8.51 11.38
N GLN A 444 -0.41 7.64 12.28
CA GLN A 444 -1.59 6.80 12.08
C GLN A 444 -2.87 7.65 12.16
N GLY A 445 -3.56 7.79 11.05
CA GLY A 445 -4.69 8.72 10.85
C GLY A 445 -4.36 9.87 9.90
N LEU A 446 -3.13 9.93 9.36
CA LEU A 446 -2.72 10.97 8.41
C LEU A 446 -3.59 10.96 7.15
N PHE A 447 -3.63 9.83 6.46
CA PHE A 447 -4.41 9.64 5.23
C PHE A 447 -5.44 8.51 5.36
N SER A 448 -5.41 7.72 6.42
CA SER A 448 -6.32 6.61 6.63
C SER A 448 -7.79 7.01 6.47
N LEU A 449 -8.51 6.21 5.66
CA LEU A 449 -9.95 6.22 5.58
C LEU A 449 -10.49 5.13 6.52
N PHE A 450 -11.01 5.54 7.67
CA PHE A 450 -11.54 4.62 8.67
C PHE A 450 -12.99 4.23 8.39
N ASP A 451 -13.44 3.12 8.97
CA ASP A 451 -14.83 2.67 8.93
C ASP A 451 -15.83 3.69 9.53
N SER A 452 -15.36 4.59 10.39
CA SER A 452 -16.13 5.70 10.97
C SER A 452 -16.26 6.92 10.05
N ASP A 453 -15.55 7.01 8.93
CA ASP A 453 -15.54 8.17 8.01
C ASP A 453 -16.73 8.16 7.06
N ALA A 454 -17.94 8.20 7.61
CA ALA A 454 -19.18 7.97 6.87
C ALA A 454 -19.37 8.89 5.65
N SER A 455 -18.97 10.17 5.74
CA SER A 455 -19.11 11.14 4.63
C SER A 455 -18.17 10.81 3.46
N THR A 456 -16.89 10.54 3.75
CA THR A 456 -15.92 10.15 2.71
C THR A 456 -16.30 8.80 2.10
N LEU A 457 -16.73 7.81 2.92
CA LEU A 457 -17.21 6.51 2.44
C LEU A 457 -18.45 6.61 1.55
N ALA A 458 -19.34 7.55 1.82
CA ALA A 458 -20.50 7.80 0.96
C ALA A 458 -20.07 8.29 -0.44
N ILE A 459 -19.06 9.17 -0.51
CA ILE A 459 -18.47 9.66 -1.76
C ILE A 459 -17.80 8.52 -2.54
N VAL A 460 -16.97 7.72 -1.86
CA VAL A 460 -16.32 6.53 -2.43
C VAL A 460 -17.36 5.57 -3.02
N SER A 461 -18.41 5.27 -2.25
CA SER A 461 -19.48 4.35 -2.69
C SER A 461 -20.31 4.92 -3.85
N ALA A 462 -20.55 6.22 -3.89
CA ALA A 462 -21.23 6.89 -4.99
C ALA A 462 -20.42 6.78 -6.29
N HIS A 463 -19.11 7.06 -6.22
CA HIS A 463 -18.21 6.91 -7.35
C HIS A 463 -18.15 5.46 -7.84
N ALA A 464 -17.97 4.49 -6.94
CA ALA A 464 -17.92 3.07 -7.30
C ALA A 464 -19.18 2.60 -8.04
N ARG A 465 -20.38 3.03 -7.59
CA ARG A 465 -21.64 2.77 -8.31
C ARG A 465 -21.69 3.42 -9.67
N ALA A 466 -21.23 4.67 -9.79
CA ALA A 466 -21.22 5.40 -11.06
C ALA A 466 -20.27 4.74 -12.08
N VAL A 467 -19.08 4.33 -11.67
CA VAL A 467 -18.11 3.60 -12.51
C VAL A 467 -18.67 2.27 -13.02
N ARG A 468 -19.35 1.49 -12.15
CA ARG A 468 -20.00 0.23 -12.57
C ARG A 468 -21.16 0.42 -13.53
N ALA A 469 -21.81 1.56 -13.50
CA ALA A 469 -22.94 1.87 -14.38
C ALA A 469 -22.48 2.31 -15.79
N LEU A 470 -21.19 2.52 -16.01
CA LEU A 470 -20.64 2.86 -17.33
C LEU A 470 -20.77 1.68 -18.29
N PRO A 471 -21.09 1.94 -19.58
CA PRO A 471 -21.23 0.90 -20.61
C PRO A 471 -19.91 0.19 -20.92
#